data_4c70d73e2aadbd33f7358d2763468991
#
_entry.id   4c70d73e2aadbd33f7358d2763468991
#
_cell.length_a   1.000
_cell.length_b   1.000
_cell.length_c   1.000
_cell.angle_alpha   90.00
_cell.angle_beta   90.00
_cell.angle_gamma   90.00
#
_symmetry.space_group_name_H-M   'P 1'
#
loop_
_entity.id
_entity.type
_entity.pdbx_description
1 polymer ?
#
loop_
_entity_poly.entity_id
_entity_poly.type
_entity_poly.pdbx_seq_one_letter_code
_entity_poly.pdbx_strand_id
1 'polypeptide(L)'
;MSVHKLRALLGTVAAVLLLTACVVEPAGGSAGNSVRPGRTAVKSPRIPSASGLPGWSHSLGFAADGSGFALLAECTDERCRQHVAVLDMAAGKWRLAKSPLPDVKGDLGITAGLHVLGAGRAVIIDQHEDWTRPGPTWFTRDGGRTWAVGTQKPQGTTATVPAGGLLVDDCVELDASDPANTCARNRLLVVMPDTGEHLVLERQPPLKGLLAPSGDVARNALFVSGEDPDSGLPAQARSEDRGRTWQLTDMPGAAKEGWGFRVVAGRDGLYAQQTGRLPDHEEVKNGLRALHTSTDGGHTWTRLWTYRRGVEPLSSLGDVVAADDGSLTVYGENGVWRSTDRARTFQRARGSHGAAGSITSTPIGWLWADSYGNGHYRISTDGIHWQEFTVGSD
;
A
#
# COMPACT_ATOMS: atom_id res chain seq x y z
N MET A 1 -25.90 16.49 -62.92
CA MET A 1 -25.59 17.82 -63.55
C MET A 1 -24.62 18.48 -62.61
N SER A 2 -23.47 18.67 -62.95
CA SER A 2 -22.48 19.36 -63.75
C SER A 2 -21.35 19.69 -62.80
N VAL A 3 -20.20 19.09 -62.80
CA VAL A 3 -18.93 19.25 -63.54
C VAL A 3 -18.44 20.69 -63.65
N HIS A 4 -17.21 20.93 -63.08
CA HIS A 4 -16.04 21.64 -63.61
C HIS A 4 -14.99 21.74 -62.49
N LYS A 5 -13.85 21.03 -62.53
CA LYS A 5 -12.60 21.22 -63.30
C LYS A 5 -12.00 22.63 -63.21
N LEU A 6 -10.80 22.79 -62.62
CA LEU A 6 -9.53 23.01 -63.34
C LEU A 6 -8.33 23.34 -62.43
N ARG A 7 -7.21 22.58 -62.58
CA ARG A 7 -5.79 22.90 -62.87
C ARG A 7 -5.06 23.83 -61.88
N ALA A 8 -4.04 23.44 -61.16
CA ALA A 8 -2.65 23.09 -61.51
C ALA A 8 -1.77 24.31 -61.77
N LEU A 9 -0.73 24.43 -60.96
CA LEU A 9 0.59 24.94 -61.43
C LEU A 9 1.73 24.48 -60.49
N LEU A 10 2.73 23.89 -61.17
CA LEU A 10 4.00 23.40 -60.66
C LEU A 10 4.92 24.59 -60.23
N GLY A 11 5.75 24.34 -59.25
CA GLY A 11 6.93 25.14 -58.96
C GLY A 11 8.02 24.25 -58.37
N THR A 12 8.84 23.68 -59.23
CA THR A 12 10.09 22.98 -58.93
C THR A 12 11.20 23.96 -58.58
N VAL A 13 11.82 23.82 -57.40
CA VAL A 13 13.14 24.39 -57.12
C VAL A 13 14.06 23.26 -56.66
N ALA A 14 14.99 22.90 -57.53
CA ALA A 14 16.08 22.00 -57.27
C ALA A 14 17.18 22.74 -56.48
N ALA A 15 17.56 22.27 -55.32
CA ALA A 15 18.81 22.66 -54.66
C ALA A 15 19.72 21.43 -54.55
N VAL A 16 20.78 21.48 -55.33
CA VAL A 16 21.90 20.54 -55.30
C VAL A 16 22.74 20.84 -54.06
N LEU A 17 22.93 19.86 -53.19
CA LEU A 17 23.94 19.91 -52.15
C LEU A 17 24.85 18.70 -52.24
N LEU A 18 26.11 19.04 -52.38
CA LEU A 18 27.28 18.19 -52.56
C LEU A 18 27.49 17.24 -51.38
N LEU A 19 27.60 15.96 -51.69
CA LEU A 19 28.08 14.91 -50.82
C LEU A 19 29.61 14.97 -50.71
N THR A 20 30.12 15.31 -49.54
CA THR A 20 31.51 14.97 -49.15
C THR A 20 31.45 13.73 -48.28
N ALA A 21 31.84 12.62 -48.83
CA ALA A 21 32.04 11.36 -48.13
C ALA A 21 33.37 11.42 -47.35
N CYS A 22 33.30 11.46 -46.03
CA CYS A 22 34.41 11.08 -45.17
C CYS A 22 34.26 9.60 -44.80
N VAL A 23 35.14 8.78 -45.35
CA VAL A 23 35.38 7.40 -44.93
C VAL A 23 36.07 7.49 -43.57
N VAL A 24 35.42 6.97 -42.52
CA VAL A 24 36.05 6.73 -41.22
C VAL A 24 36.11 5.19 -41.04
N GLU A 25 37.34 4.68 -40.92
CA GLU A 25 37.63 3.29 -40.57
C GLU A 25 36.99 2.91 -39.20
N PRO A 26 36.53 1.66 -39.02
CA PRO A 26 36.03 1.22 -37.71
C PRO A 26 37.23 0.89 -36.80
N ALA A 27 37.56 1.80 -35.91
CA ALA A 27 38.39 1.52 -34.77
C ALA A 27 37.60 0.58 -33.83
N GLY A 28 38.11 -0.61 -33.56
CA GLY A 28 37.63 -1.58 -32.62
C GLY A 28 37.53 -0.98 -31.22
N GLY A 29 36.33 -0.53 -30.83
CA GLY A 29 35.99 -0.07 -29.49
C GLY A 29 35.63 -1.23 -28.62
N SER A 30 36.54 -1.61 -27.73
CA SER A 30 36.31 -2.43 -26.55
C SER A 30 35.01 -2.01 -25.87
N ALA A 31 34.09 -2.96 -25.65
CA ALA A 31 32.89 -2.75 -24.89
C ALA A 31 33.29 -2.37 -23.45
N GLY A 32 33.44 -1.10 -23.21
CA GLY A 32 33.58 -0.54 -21.87
C GLY A 32 32.30 -0.83 -21.10
N ASN A 33 32.35 -1.75 -20.16
CA ASN A 33 31.39 -1.88 -19.09
C ASN A 33 31.32 -0.50 -18.40
N SER A 34 30.32 0.28 -18.74
CA SER A 34 29.95 1.45 -17.93
C SER A 34 29.40 0.92 -16.60
N VAL A 35 30.30 0.73 -15.65
CA VAL A 35 29.93 0.56 -14.25
C VAL A 35 29.17 1.85 -13.86
N ARG A 36 27.83 1.77 -13.83
CA ARG A 36 27.01 2.79 -13.19
C ARG A 36 27.55 2.97 -11.78
N PRO A 37 27.81 4.21 -11.33
CA PRO A 37 28.27 4.43 -9.96
C PRO A 37 27.26 3.76 -9.03
N GLY A 38 27.73 2.77 -8.28
CA GLY A 38 26.93 2.04 -7.32
C GLY A 38 26.32 3.03 -6.35
N ARG A 39 24.99 3.14 -6.36
CA ARG A 39 24.27 3.83 -5.30
C ARG A 39 24.67 3.11 -4.02
N THR A 40 25.27 3.83 -3.06
CA THR A 40 25.57 3.27 -1.75
C THR A 40 24.26 2.69 -1.22
N ALA A 41 24.24 1.39 -0.93
CA ALA A 41 23.05 0.72 -0.40
C ALA A 41 22.62 1.50 0.85
N VAL A 42 21.40 2.06 0.79
CA VAL A 42 20.82 2.76 1.95
C VAL A 42 20.60 1.70 3.01
N LYS A 43 21.36 1.78 4.08
CA LYS A 43 21.28 0.80 5.17
C LYS A 43 19.90 0.88 5.80
N SER A 44 19.22 -0.26 5.94
CA SER A 44 17.93 -0.35 6.63
C SER A 44 18.00 0.27 8.02
N PRO A 45 16.98 1.02 8.46
CA PRO A 45 17.00 1.68 9.74
C PRO A 45 17.11 0.66 10.86
N ARG A 46 17.91 0.95 11.85
CA ARG A 46 17.99 0.12 13.06
C ARG A 46 16.85 0.48 13.98
N ILE A 47 15.84 -0.36 14.02
CA ILE A 47 14.77 -0.26 15.00
C ILE A 47 15.21 -1.04 16.26
N PRO A 48 15.26 -0.41 17.43
CA PRO A 48 15.64 -1.11 18.66
C PRO A 48 14.58 -2.15 19.03
N SER A 49 15.00 -3.33 19.48
CA SER A 49 14.10 -4.32 20.07
C SER A 49 13.69 -3.91 21.49
N ALA A 50 12.49 -4.31 21.89
CA ALA A 50 11.91 -4.05 23.20
C ALA A 50 11.04 -5.24 23.65
N SER A 51 11.65 -6.41 23.80
CA SER A 51 10.98 -7.64 24.27
C SER A 51 10.51 -7.56 25.73
N GLY A 52 10.97 -6.59 26.51
CA GLY A 52 10.50 -6.37 27.88
C GLY A 52 9.23 -5.51 28.00
N LEU A 53 8.58 -5.14 26.90
CA LEU A 53 7.26 -4.51 26.93
C LEU A 53 6.17 -5.56 27.21
N PRO A 54 5.08 -5.19 27.93
CA PRO A 54 4.03 -6.14 28.29
C PRO A 54 3.23 -6.58 27.05
N GLY A 55 3.03 -7.89 26.94
CA GLY A 55 2.23 -8.51 25.89
C GLY A 55 2.86 -8.43 24.50
N TRP A 56 2.13 -8.85 23.51
CA TRP A 56 2.56 -8.91 22.11
C TRP A 56 1.99 -7.74 21.30
N SER A 57 2.78 -7.21 20.36
CA SER A 57 2.31 -6.13 19.48
C SER A 57 1.50 -6.69 18.31
N HIS A 58 0.31 -6.10 18.09
CA HIS A 58 -0.60 -6.48 17.00
C HIS A 58 -0.75 -5.39 15.93
N SER A 59 -0.31 -4.16 16.22
CA SER A 59 -0.32 -3.06 15.26
C SER A 59 0.89 -2.19 15.48
N LEU A 60 1.61 -1.87 14.39
CA LEU A 60 2.87 -1.12 14.41
C LEU A 60 2.93 -0.19 13.21
N GLY A 61 3.39 1.04 13.42
CA GLY A 61 3.62 2.00 12.34
C GLY A 61 4.73 2.98 12.64
N PHE A 62 5.26 3.60 11.58
CA PHE A 62 6.37 4.54 11.63
C PHE A 62 6.02 5.84 10.91
N ALA A 63 6.56 6.95 11.39
CA ALA A 63 6.64 8.20 10.67
C ALA A 63 7.92 8.27 9.81
N ALA A 64 7.99 9.23 8.89
CA ALA A 64 9.14 9.40 7.99
C ALA A 64 10.46 9.74 8.71
N ASP A 65 10.42 10.28 9.93
CA ASP A 65 11.58 10.53 10.77
C ASP A 65 12.06 9.29 11.53
N GLY A 66 11.38 8.14 11.36
CA GLY A 66 11.67 6.88 12.04
C GLY A 66 11.02 6.73 13.42
N SER A 67 10.39 7.78 13.96
CA SER A 67 9.59 7.63 15.17
C SER A 67 8.41 6.69 14.90
N GLY A 68 7.94 5.98 15.92
CA GLY A 68 6.91 4.97 15.72
C GLY A 68 6.01 4.78 16.94
N PHE A 69 4.92 4.07 16.69
CA PHE A 69 3.97 3.65 17.70
C PHE A 69 3.66 2.17 17.52
N ALA A 70 3.34 1.50 18.62
CA ALA A 70 2.85 0.13 18.62
C ALA A 70 1.68 -0.02 19.59
N LEU A 71 0.70 -0.83 19.21
CA LEU A 71 -0.32 -1.36 20.11
C LEU A 71 0.07 -2.77 20.52
N LEU A 72 0.01 -3.01 21.85
CA LEU A 72 0.31 -4.31 22.42
C LEU A 72 -0.91 -4.80 23.21
N ALA A 73 -1.05 -6.11 23.27
CA ALA A 73 -2.09 -6.77 24.03
C ALA A 73 -1.48 -7.73 25.05
N GLU A 74 -1.85 -7.56 26.30
CA GLU A 74 -1.54 -8.48 27.38
C GLU A 74 -2.84 -9.16 27.78
N CYS A 75 -3.02 -10.40 27.34
CA CYS A 75 -4.26 -11.15 27.49
C CYS A 75 -4.19 -12.21 28.58
N THR A 76 -5.29 -12.34 29.31
CA THR A 76 -5.62 -13.50 30.17
C THR A 76 -6.86 -14.15 29.57
N ASP A 77 -7.31 -15.26 30.15
CA ASP A 77 -8.54 -15.96 29.71
C ASP A 77 -9.79 -15.07 29.82
N GLU A 78 -9.76 -14.05 30.69
CA GLU A 78 -10.92 -13.20 30.95
C GLU A 78 -10.91 -11.88 30.16
N ARG A 79 -9.71 -11.30 29.95
CA ARG A 79 -9.59 -9.96 29.34
C ARG A 79 -8.20 -9.74 28.72
N CYS A 80 -8.18 -8.84 27.74
CA CYS A 80 -6.96 -8.27 27.19
C CYS A 80 -6.80 -6.81 27.64
N ARG A 81 -5.68 -6.49 28.26
CA ARG A 81 -5.26 -5.11 28.51
C ARG A 81 -4.51 -4.62 27.30
N GLN A 82 -4.87 -3.43 26.83
CA GLN A 82 -4.25 -2.84 25.66
C GLN A 82 -3.23 -1.77 26.07
N HIS A 83 -2.02 -1.87 25.57
CA HIS A 83 -0.92 -0.95 25.84
C HIS A 83 -0.52 -0.18 24.60
N VAL A 84 0.02 1.01 24.78
CA VAL A 84 0.64 1.80 23.71
C VAL A 84 2.12 1.93 24.01
N ALA A 85 2.98 1.59 23.04
CA ALA A 85 4.39 1.90 23.08
C ALA A 85 4.74 2.93 22.02
N VAL A 86 5.73 3.77 22.32
CA VAL A 86 6.21 4.84 21.45
C VAL A 86 7.72 4.70 21.29
N LEU A 87 8.17 4.71 20.03
CA LEU A 87 9.59 4.74 19.69
C LEU A 87 10.09 6.18 19.68
N ASP A 88 11.03 6.45 20.56
CA ASP A 88 11.83 7.68 20.55
C ASP A 88 13.15 7.40 19.82
N MET A 89 13.25 7.83 18.58
CA MET A 89 14.46 7.61 17.78
C MET A 89 15.68 8.36 18.31
N ALA A 90 15.49 9.54 18.92
CA ALA A 90 16.60 10.28 19.54
C ALA A 90 17.16 9.55 20.75
N ALA A 91 16.30 8.91 21.52
CA ALA A 91 16.69 8.08 22.67
C ALA A 91 17.07 6.64 22.26
N GLY A 92 16.77 6.22 21.03
CA GLY A 92 17.04 4.87 20.52
C GLY A 92 16.28 3.78 21.27
N LYS A 93 15.09 4.06 21.79
CA LYS A 93 14.34 3.12 22.63
C LYS A 93 12.82 3.29 22.55
N TRP A 94 12.14 2.18 22.79
CA TRP A 94 10.69 2.15 23.05
C TRP A 94 10.40 2.51 24.51
N ARG A 95 9.29 3.17 24.72
CA ARG A 95 8.72 3.43 26.05
C ARG A 95 7.23 3.18 26.05
N LEU A 96 6.69 2.72 27.17
CA LEU A 96 5.24 2.71 27.36
C LEU A 96 4.71 4.14 27.46
N ALA A 97 3.58 4.36 26.84
CA ALA A 97 2.74 5.56 27.03
C ALA A 97 1.47 5.16 27.78
N LYS A 98 0.78 6.15 28.33
CA LYS A 98 -0.54 5.90 28.91
C LYS A 98 -1.50 5.50 27.80
N SER A 99 -2.02 4.26 27.85
CA SER A 99 -3.00 3.79 26.89
C SER A 99 -4.34 4.50 27.10
N PRO A 100 -4.98 5.00 26.03
CA PRO A 100 -6.33 5.52 26.10
C PRO A 100 -7.40 4.42 25.95
N LEU A 101 -6.96 3.21 25.57
CA LEU A 101 -7.85 2.11 25.23
C LEU A 101 -8.40 1.44 26.48
N PRO A 102 -9.68 1.04 26.49
CA PRO A 102 -10.24 0.20 27.53
C PRO A 102 -9.69 -1.22 27.46
N ASP A 103 -9.78 -1.97 28.55
CA ASP A 103 -9.61 -3.40 28.53
C ASP A 103 -10.74 -4.04 27.71
N VAL A 104 -10.44 -5.06 26.92
CA VAL A 104 -11.44 -5.83 26.15
C VAL A 104 -11.66 -7.19 26.79
N LYS A 105 -12.86 -7.76 26.69
CA LYS A 105 -13.10 -9.14 27.10
C LYS A 105 -12.32 -10.08 26.19
N GLY A 106 -11.72 -11.13 26.76
CA GLY A 106 -10.82 -12.01 26.02
C GLY A 106 -11.45 -12.73 24.82
N ASP A 107 -12.77 -12.95 24.85
CA ASP A 107 -13.56 -13.59 23.79
C ASP A 107 -13.94 -12.65 22.63
N LEU A 108 -13.86 -11.32 22.82
CA LEU A 108 -14.27 -10.33 21.81
C LEU A 108 -13.17 -10.00 20.80
N GLY A 109 -11.93 -10.38 21.07
CA GLY A 109 -10.79 -10.04 20.23
C GLY A 109 -10.38 -8.56 20.30
N ILE A 110 -9.27 -8.24 19.67
CA ILE A 110 -8.72 -6.90 19.61
C ILE A 110 -9.01 -6.31 18.23
N THR A 111 -9.80 -5.24 18.20
CA THR A 111 -10.26 -4.59 16.97
C THR A 111 -9.59 -3.24 16.71
N ALA A 112 -8.85 -2.71 17.69
CA ALA A 112 -8.19 -1.42 17.55
C ALA A 112 -7.01 -1.48 16.55
N GLY A 113 -7.04 -0.61 15.56
CA GLY A 113 -5.97 -0.39 14.58
C GLY A 113 -5.24 0.91 14.82
N LEU A 114 -3.92 0.93 14.59
CA LEU A 114 -3.06 2.10 14.76
C LEU A 114 -2.62 2.64 13.41
N HIS A 115 -2.76 3.96 13.23
CA HIS A 115 -2.25 4.67 12.06
C HIS A 115 -1.35 5.82 12.50
N VAL A 116 -0.11 5.83 12.02
CA VAL A 116 0.85 6.91 12.28
C VAL A 116 0.69 7.99 11.23
N LEU A 117 0.34 9.20 11.65
CA LEU A 117 0.05 10.33 10.77
C LEU A 117 1.25 11.28 10.59
N GLY A 118 2.31 11.06 11.35
CA GLY A 118 3.55 11.84 11.31
C GLY A 118 4.32 11.77 12.62
N ALA A 119 5.41 12.53 12.71
CA ALA A 119 6.25 12.57 13.92
C ALA A 119 5.41 12.93 15.16
N GLY A 120 5.36 12.01 16.12
CA GLY A 120 4.60 12.16 17.36
C GLY A 120 3.08 12.20 17.20
N ARG A 121 2.54 11.91 16.01
CA ARG A 121 1.11 11.95 15.70
C ARG A 121 0.62 10.58 15.29
N ALA A 122 -0.44 10.13 15.94
CA ALA A 122 -1.09 8.87 15.61
C ALA A 122 -2.58 8.93 15.94
N VAL A 123 -3.35 8.13 15.23
CA VAL A 123 -4.74 7.85 15.54
C VAL A 123 -4.90 6.35 15.79
N ILE A 124 -5.66 6.00 16.80
CA ILE A 124 -6.16 4.65 17.04
C ILE A 124 -7.62 4.65 16.67
N ILE A 125 -8.02 3.71 15.84
CA ILE A 125 -9.40 3.52 15.39
C ILE A 125 -9.87 2.16 15.88
N ASP A 126 -10.93 2.15 16.69
CA ASP A 126 -11.56 0.90 17.10
C ASP A 126 -12.59 0.50 16.04
N GLN A 127 -12.33 -0.61 15.38
CA GLN A 127 -13.21 -1.10 14.30
C GLN A 127 -14.46 -1.82 14.80
N HIS A 128 -14.68 -1.89 16.10
CA HIS A 128 -15.83 -2.51 16.74
C HIS A 128 -16.36 -3.77 16.03
N GLU A 129 -16.86 -4.76 16.73
CA GLU A 129 -17.49 -5.94 16.10
C GLU A 129 -18.66 -5.57 15.18
N ASP A 130 -19.35 -4.47 15.51
CA ASP A 130 -20.38 -3.89 14.65
C ASP A 130 -19.79 -2.78 13.78
N TRP A 131 -19.15 -3.19 12.68
CA TRP A 131 -18.59 -2.31 11.65
C TRP A 131 -19.63 -1.38 10.99
N THR A 132 -20.92 -1.59 11.24
CA THR A 132 -22.01 -0.73 10.76
C THR A 132 -22.13 0.56 11.57
N ARG A 133 -21.45 0.67 12.71
CA ARG A 133 -21.48 1.83 13.60
C ARG A 133 -20.11 2.48 13.71
N PRO A 134 -20.03 3.82 13.58
CA PRO A 134 -18.80 4.54 13.83
C PRO A 134 -18.31 4.32 15.27
N GLY A 135 -17.14 3.69 15.40
CA GLY A 135 -16.48 3.45 16.67
C GLY A 135 -15.79 4.71 17.24
N PRO A 136 -15.28 4.62 18.48
CA PRO A 136 -14.44 5.66 19.07
C PRO A 136 -13.08 5.71 18.38
N THR A 137 -12.45 6.87 18.44
CA THR A 137 -11.07 7.08 18.00
C THR A 137 -10.29 7.82 19.08
N TRP A 138 -8.98 7.63 19.09
CA TRP A 138 -8.08 8.33 19.99
C TRP A 138 -6.92 8.91 19.18
N PHE A 139 -6.73 10.20 19.31
CA PHE A 139 -5.71 10.94 18.59
C PHE A 139 -4.66 11.51 19.55
N THR A 140 -3.39 11.39 19.18
CA THR A 140 -2.27 12.04 19.84
C THR A 140 -1.46 12.89 18.85
N ARG A 141 -0.94 14.04 19.34
CA ARG A 141 0.01 14.89 18.61
C ARG A 141 1.28 15.17 19.37
N ASP A 142 1.48 14.52 20.49
CA ASP A 142 2.58 14.77 21.44
C ASP A 142 3.35 13.50 21.81
N GLY A 143 3.35 12.51 20.93
CA GLY A 143 4.04 11.24 21.14
C GLY A 143 3.39 10.38 22.20
N GLY A 144 2.06 10.35 22.26
CA GLY A 144 1.31 9.52 23.20
C GLY A 144 1.31 10.01 24.64
N ARG A 145 1.69 11.26 24.92
CA ARG A 145 1.59 11.84 26.26
C ARG A 145 0.17 12.13 26.64
N THR A 146 -0.60 12.65 25.67
CA THR A 146 -2.04 12.90 25.80
C THR A 146 -2.78 12.34 24.61
N TRP A 147 -4.05 11.97 24.84
CA TRP A 147 -4.95 11.44 23.81
C TRP A 147 -6.28 12.18 23.85
N ALA A 148 -6.70 12.70 22.71
CA ALA A 148 -8.03 13.25 22.52
C ALA A 148 -8.96 12.14 22.04
N VAL A 149 -10.12 12.03 22.67
CA VAL A 149 -11.17 11.09 22.24
C VAL A 149 -11.96 11.72 21.10
N GLY A 150 -12.18 10.96 20.04
CA GLY A 150 -12.95 11.36 18.86
C GLY A 150 -13.90 10.26 18.42
N THR A 151 -14.37 10.36 17.20
CA THR A 151 -15.29 9.42 16.57
C THR A 151 -14.99 9.30 15.09
N GLN A 152 -15.30 8.16 14.50
CA GLN A 152 -15.26 7.96 13.04
C GLN A 152 -16.37 8.73 12.29
N LYS A 153 -17.36 9.30 13.00
CA LYS A 153 -18.38 10.14 12.36
C LYS A 153 -17.75 11.37 11.72
N PRO A 154 -18.08 11.68 10.47
CA PRO A 154 -17.57 12.88 9.81
C PRO A 154 -17.95 14.15 10.55
N GLN A 155 -16.95 15.02 10.75
CA GLN A 155 -17.11 16.31 11.45
C GLN A 155 -17.18 17.50 10.48
N GLY A 156 -17.16 17.26 9.17
CA GLY A 156 -17.18 18.28 8.14
C GLY A 156 -16.66 17.74 6.83
N THR A 157 -16.18 18.64 5.98
CA THR A 157 -15.61 18.30 4.66
C THR A 157 -14.20 18.86 4.50
N THR A 158 -13.45 18.31 3.56
CA THR A 158 -12.15 18.82 3.13
C THR A 158 -12.00 18.69 1.63
N ALA A 159 -11.43 19.70 0.99
CA ALA A 159 -11.17 19.70 -0.44
C ALA A 159 -9.93 18.83 -0.81
N THR A 160 -9.08 18.48 0.17
CA THR A 160 -7.82 17.79 -0.10
C THR A 160 -7.42 16.86 1.05
N VAL A 161 -6.60 15.88 0.75
CA VAL A 161 -5.87 15.06 1.71
C VAL A 161 -4.57 15.79 2.09
N PRO A 162 -4.41 16.33 3.30
CA PRO A 162 -3.16 17.01 3.69
C PRO A 162 -2.00 16.02 3.80
N ALA A 163 -0.76 16.52 3.82
CA ALA A 163 0.41 15.66 4.07
C ALA A 163 0.28 14.95 5.43
N GLY A 164 0.47 13.64 5.47
CA GLY A 164 0.22 12.81 6.65
C GLY A 164 -1.26 12.51 6.94
N GLY A 165 -2.20 13.04 6.13
CA GLY A 165 -3.61 12.67 6.22
C GLY A 165 -3.83 11.23 5.74
N LEU A 166 -4.71 10.49 6.41
CA LEU A 166 -5.05 9.12 6.07
C LEU A 166 -6.41 9.07 5.38
N LEU A 167 -6.47 8.38 4.23
CA LEU A 167 -7.74 8.03 3.60
C LEU A 167 -8.29 6.75 4.23
N VAL A 168 -9.58 6.79 4.59
CA VAL A 168 -10.31 5.63 5.08
C VAL A 168 -11.64 5.50 4.35
N ASP A 169 -12.09 4.27 4.16
CA ASP A 169 -13.41 3.97 3.63
C ASP A 169 -14.47 4.14 4.71
N ASP A 170 -15.63 4.67 4.34
CA ASP A 170 -16.79 4.87 5.21
C ASP A 170 -18.05 4.39 4.50
N CYS A 171 -18.77 3.47 5.14
CA CYS A 171 -20.03 2.98 4.63
C CYS A 171 -21.14 3.97 4.92
N VAL A 172 -21.72 4.51 3.85
CA VAL A 172 -22.82 5.49 3.94
C VAL A 172 -24.18 4.80 3.97
N GLU A 173 -24.29 3.66 3.29
CA GLU A 173 -25.55 2.95 3.11
C GLU A 173 -25.28 1.43 3.03
N LEU A 174 -25.97 0.68 3.87
CA LEU A 174 -25.90 -0.78 3.86
C LEU A 174 -26.83 -1.35 2.80
N ASP A 175 -26.46 -2.46 2.20
CA ASP A 175 -27.33 -3.23 1.34
C ASP A 175 -28.33 -4.04 2.19
N ALA A 176 -29.53 -3.53 2.36
CA ALA A 176 -30.58 -4.20 3.11
C ALA A 176 -31.03 -5.55 2.49
N SER A 177 -30.67 -5.82 1.25
CA SER A 177 -30.99 -7.08 0.57
C SER A 177 -29.92 -8.16 0.81
N ASP A 178 -28.73 -7.78 1.27
CA ASP A 178 -27.65 -8.71 1.57
C ASP A 178 -27.69 -9.11 3.06
N PRO A 179 -27.87 -10.42 3.38
CA PRO A 179 -27.86 -10.89 4.76
C PRO A 179 -26.53 -10.66 5.47
N ALA A 180 -25.43 -10.44 4.73
CA ALA A 180 -24.14 -10.08 5.30
C ALA A 180 -24.03 -8.57 5.61
N ASN A 181 -25.09 -7.79 5.35
CA ASN A 181 -25.11 -6.32 5.50
C ASN A 181 -23.91 -5.63 4.84
N THR A 182 -23.57 -6.04 3.64
CA THR A 182 -22.49 -5.40 2.88
C THR A 182 -22.80 -3.94 2.60
N CYS A 183 -21.79 -3.13 2.35
CA CYS A 183 -21.99 -1.72 2.08
C CYS A 183 -22.42 -1.49 0.63
N ALA A 184 -23.63 -0.93 0.44
CA ALA A 184 -24.15 -0.56 -0.87
C ALA A 184 -23.50 0.70 -1.43
N ARG A 185 -23.11 1.64 -0.55
CA ARG A 185 -22.51 2.91 -0.97
C ARG A 185 -21.43 3.37 0.01
N ASN A 186 -20.22 3.42 -0.50
CA ASN A 186 -19.05 3.88 0.22
C ASN A 186 -18.66 5.31 -0.16
N ARG A 187 -17.88 5.95 0.72
CA ARG A 187 -17.19 7.21 0.46
C ARG A 187 -15.85 7.23 1.19
N LEU A 188 -14.98 8.12 0.76
CA LEU A 188 -13.71 8.35 1.46
C LEU A 188 -13.84 9.45 2.50
N LEU A 189 -13.32 9.17 3.68
CA LEU A 189 -13.01 10.16 4.69
C LEU A 189 -11.50 10.40 4.73
N VAL A 190 -11.14 11.58 5.20
CA VAL A 190 -9.77 11.97 5.51
C VAL A 190 -9.63 12.10 7.01
N VAL A 191 -8.75 11.32 7.60
CA VAL A 191 -8.32 11.54 8.98
C VAL A 191 -7.28 12.64 8.97
N MET A 192 -7.58 13.74 9.63
CA MET A 192 -6.74 14.94 9.64
C MET A 192 -5.51 14.73 10.52
N PRO A 193 -4.28 15.01 10.02
CA PRO A 193 -3.05 14.67 10.74
C PRO A 193 -2.78 15.55 11.97
N ASP A 194 -3.46 16.68 12.09
CA ASP A 194 -3.26 17.63 13.18
C ASP A 194 -4.32 17.55 14.28
N THR A 195 -5.50 17.00 13.97
CA THR A 195 -6.65 16.93 14.88
C THR A 195 -7.17 15.52 15.11
N GLY A 196 -6.91 14.58 14.20
CA GLY A 196 -7.51 13.24 14.21
C GLY A 196 -8.98 13.19 13.78
N GLU A 197 -9.55 14.33 13.39
CA GLU A 197 -10.93 14.42 12.92
C GLU A 197 -11.12 13.72 11.58
N HIS A 198 -12.27 13.10 11.40
CA HIS A 198 -12.68 12.48 10.15
C HIS A 198 -13.50 13.49 9.34
N LEU A 199 -13.00 13.88 8.17
CA LEU A 199 -13.68 14.81 7.26
C LEU A 199 -14.03 14.10 5.96
N VAL A 200 -15.20 14.37 5.39
CA VAL A 200 -15.57 13.85 4.08
C VAL A 200 -14.70 14.50 3.01
N LEU A 201 -14.07 13.73 2.16
CA LEU A 201 -13.39 14.25 0.99
C LEU A 201 -14.43 14.79 0.01
N GLU A 202 -14.37 16.09 -0.36
CA GLU A 202 -15.41 16.74 -1.17
C GLU A 202 -15.55 16.11 -2.56
N ARG A 203 -14.44 15.75 -3.18
CA ARG A 203 -14.40 15.08 -4.47
C ARG A 203 -14.09 13.60 -4.28
N GLN A 204 -15.10 12.78 -4.40
CA GLN A 204 -14.97 11.34 -4.32
C GLN A 204 -14.40 10.75 -5.63
N PRO A 205 -13.61 9.66 -5.58
CA PRO A 205 -13.19 8.96 -6.80
C PRO A 205 -14.43 8.43 -7.55
N PRO A 206 -14.41 8.38 -8.90
CA PRO A 206 -15.52 7.88 -9.69
C PRO A 206 -15.53 6.33 -9.68
N LEU A 207 -15.69 5.75 -8.48
CA LEU A 207 -15.68 4.31 -8.22
C LEU A 207 -16.92 3.92 -7.43
N LYS A 208 -17.28 2.65 -7.51
CA LYS A 208 -18.32 1.99 -6.70
C LYS A 208 -17.74 0.88 -5.83
N GLY A 209 -18.59 0.27 -5.00
CA GLY A 209 -18.22 -0.82 -4.11
C GLY A 209 -17.31 -0.37 -2.98
N LEU A 210 -16.58 -1.30 -2.39
CA LEU A 210 -15.60 -1.05 -1.34
C LEU A 210 -14.45 -0.21 -1.88
N LEU A 211 -14.17 0.93 -1.24
CA LEU A 211 -13.07 1.80 -1.61
C LEU A 211 -11.82 1.46 -0.81
N ALA A 212 -10.75 1.03 -1.49
CA ALA A 212 -9.50 0.62 -0.85
C ALA A 212 -8.36 1.58 -1.21
N PRO A 213 -8.04 2.57 -0.35
CA PRO A 213 -6.87 3.43 -0.54
C PRO A 213 -5.56 2.65 -0.40
N SER A 214 -4.58 2.93 -1.26
CA SER A 214 -3.24 2.32 -1.22
C SER A 214 -2.22 3.10 -0.39
N GLY A 215 -2.68 3.97 0.52
CA GLY A 215 -1.79 4.80 1.33
C GLY A 215 -1.04 5.88 0.54
N ASP A 216 -0.01 6.46 1.14
CA ASP A 216 0.87 7.44 0.48
C ASP A 216 1.83 6.70 -0.48
N VAL A 217 1.39 6.51 -1.71
CA VAL A 217 2.22 5.95 -2.77
C VAL A 217 3.02 7.09 -3.43
N ALA A 218 4.29 6.85 -3.71
CA ALA A 218 5.30 7.79 -4.15
C ALA A 218 4.85 9.03 -4.95
N ARG A 219 5.48 10.17 -4.68
CA ARG A 219 5.36 11.44 -5.43
C ARG A 219 4.02 12.18 -5.30
N ASN A 220 3.37 12.10 -4.16
CA ASN A 220 2.08 12.78 -3.87
C ASN A 220 0.86 12.27 -4.66
N ALA A 221 0.97 11.20 -5.42
CA ALA A 221 -0.18 10.59 -6.06
C ALA A 221 -0.94 9.69 -5.08
N LEU A 222 -2.24 9.89 -4.99
CA LEU A 222 -3.16 9.04 -4.25
C LEU A 222 -3.76 8.01 -5.20
N PHE A 223 -3.89 6.78 -4.72
CA PHE A 223 -4.55 5.70 -5.45
C PHE A 223 -5.65 5.10 -4.59
N VAL A 224 -6.80 4.88 -5.21
CA VAL A 224 -7.95 4.23 -4.57
C VAL A 224 -8.46 3.18 -5.52
N SER A 225 -8.61 1.97 -5.04
CA SER A 225 -9.25 0.89 -5.76
C SER A 225 -10.73 0.80 -5.42
N GLY A 226 -11.51 0.31 -6.35
CA GLY A 226 -12.94 0.07 -6.25
C GLY A 226 -13.43 -0.62 -7.51
N GLU A 227 -14.69 -0.44 -7.84
CA GLU A 227 -15.30 -0.95 -9.07
C GLU A 227 -15.58 0.20 -10.05
N ASP A 228 -15.28 -0.03 -11.31
CA ASP A 228 -15.69 0.85 -12.40
C ASP A 228 -17.22 0.91 -12.47
N PRO A 229 -17.82 2.10 -12.47
CA PRO A 229 -19.28 2.24 -12.42
C PRO A 229 -20.01 1.72 -13.66
N ASP A 230 -19.34 1.64 -14.80
CA ASP A 230 -19.94 1.23 -16.08
C ASP A 230 -19.80 -0.28 -16.31
N SER A 231 -18.60 -0.83 -16.06
CA SER A 231 -18.30 -2.25 -16.31
C SER A 231 -18.52 -3.16 -15.09
N GLY A 232 -18.51 -2.61 -13.86
CA GLY A 232 -18.52 -3.38 -12.62
C GLY A 232 -17.24 -4.21 -12.40
N LEU A 233 -16.17 -3.92 -13.15
CA LEU A 233 -14.89 -4.58 -12.97
C LEU A 233 -14.05 -3.81 -11.94
N PRO A 234 -13.15 -4.50 -11.22
CA PRO A 234 -12.17 -3.83 -10.37
C PRO A 234 -11.35 -2.80 -11.16
N ALA A 235 -11.29 -1.60 -10.65
CA ALA A 235 -10.66 -0.45 -11.28
C ALA A 235 -9.85 0.36 -10.26
N GLN A 236 -9.10 1.33 -10.75
CA GLN A 236 -8.28 2.21 -9.95
C GLN A 236 -8.58 3.67 -10.30
N ALA A 237 -8.78 4.50 -9.29
CA ALA A 237 -8.78 5.95 -9.44
C ALA A 237 -7.46 6.53 -8.90
N ARG A 238 -6.95 7.55 -9.58
CA ARG A 238 -5.71 8.22 -9.29
C ARG A 238 -5.93 9.73 -9.15
N SER A 239 -5.25 10.36 -8.20
CA SER A 239 -5.23 11.82 -8.01
C SER A 239 -3.80 12.30 -7.84
N GLU A 240 -3.41 13.36 -8.57
CA GLU A 240 -2.10 14.03 -8.45
C GLU A 240 -2.16 15.31 -7.62
N ASP A 241 -3.36 15.77 -7.31
CA ASP A 241 -3.63 17.03 -6.64
C ASP A 241 -4.23 16.82 -5.23
N ARG A 242 -3.90 15.66 -4.64
CA ARG A 242 -4.30 15.27 -3.29
C ARG A 242 -5.81 15.19 -3.08
N GLY A 243 -6.50 14.62 -4.07
CA GLY A 243 -7.94 14.33 -3.99
C GLY A 243 -8.87 15.43 -4.51
N ARG A 244 -8.33 16.55 -5.08
CA ARG A 244 -9.18 17.56 -5.71
C ARG A 244 -9.80 17.09 -7.02
N THR A 245 -9.04 16.29 -7.77
CA THR A 245 -9.52 15.66 -8.99
C THR A 245 -9.09 14.19 -9.03
N TRP A 246 -9.88 13.37 -9.71
CA TRP A 246 -9.64 11.95 -9.85
C TRP A 246 -9.74 11.55 -11.31
N GLN A 247 -8.87 10.65 -11.72
CA GLN A 247 -8.89 10.00 -13.03
C GLN A 247 -9.06 8.51 -12.82
N LEU A 248 -10.07 7.94 -13.49
CA LEU A 248 -10.21 6.49 -13.58
C LEU A 248 -9.13 5.94 -14.49
N THR A 249 -8.54 4.83 -14.11
CA THR A 249 -7.45 4.20 -14.85
C THR A 249 -7.81 2.75 -15.16
N ASP A 250 -7.71 2.39 -16.43
CA ASP A 250 -7.94 1.02 -16.87
C ASP A 250 -6.88 0.08 -16.33
N MET A 251 -7.34 -1.06 -15.80
CA MET A 251 -6.48 -2.13 -15.30
C MET A 251 -6.60 -3.35 -16.25
N PRO A 252 -5.68 -3.51 -17.23
CA PRO A 252 -5.81 -4.52 -18.27
C PRO A 252 -5.98 -5.93 -17.73
N GLY A 253 -7.10 -6.59 -18.04
CA GLY A 253 -7.42 -7.95 -17.63
C GLY A 253 -7.62 -8.10 -16.13
N ALA A 254 -8.18 -7.08 -15.48
CA ALA A 254 -8.70 -7.18 -14.13
C ALA A 254 -9.70 -8.35 -14.02
N ALA A 255 -9.55 -9.18 -13.00
CA ALA A 255 -10.47 -10.28 -12.76
C ALA A 255 -11.70 -9.77 -12.00
N LYS A 256 -12.89 -10.15 -12.45
CA LYS A 256 -14.16 -9.72 -11.85
C LYS A 256 -14.29 -10.13 -10.36
N GLU A 257 -13.75 -11.29 -10.00
CA GLU A 257 -13.73 -11.80 -8.62
C GLU A 257 -12.56 -11.24 -7.79
N GLY A 258 -11.90 -10.20 -8.28
CA GLY A 258 -10.85 -9.49 -7.55
C GLY A 258 -11.45 -8.51 -6.53
N TRP A 259 -10.72 -8.32 -5.42
CA TRP A 259 -11.12 -7.40 -4.35
C TRP A 259 -10.57 -5.98 -4.53
N GLY A 260 -10.03 -5.69 -5.71
CA GLY A 260 -9.38 -4.43 -6.02
C GLY A 260 -7.86 -4.52 -6.09
N PHE A 261 -7.21 -3.35 -6.13
CA PHE A 261 -5.78 -3.24 -6.35
C PHE A 261 -5.09 -2.54 -5.17
N ARG A 262 -3.91 -3.04 -4.82
CA ARG A 262 -2.99 -2.34 -3.91
C ARG A 262 -1.79 -1.85 -4.71
N VAL A 263 -1.49 -0.57 -4.61
CA VAL A 263 -0.41 0.08 -5.35
C VAL A 263 0.78 0.33 -4.43
N VAL A 264 1.96 -0.02 -4.91
CA VAL A 264 3.22 0.26 -4.23
C VAL A 264 4.21 0.89 -5.19
N ALA A 265 5.12 1.70 -4.65
CA ALA A 265 6.21 2.27 -5.41
C ALA A 265 7.39 1.31 -5.45
N GLY A 266 7.98 1.16 -6.63
CA GLY A 266 9.25 0.52 -6.83
C GLY A 266 10.28 1.48 -7.43
N ARG A 267 11.49 1.00 -7.65
CA ARG A 267 12.59 1.80 -8.20
C ARG A 267 12.28 2.39 -9.58
N ASP A 268 11.70 1.57 -10.46
CA ASP A 268 11.53 1.91 -11.88
C ASP A 268 10.07 2.28 -12.22
N GLY A 269 9.19 2.38 -11.23
CA GLY A 269 7.77 2.70 -11.43
C GLY A 269 6.88 2.24 -10.29
N LEU A 270 5.61 2.12 -10.60
CA LEU A 270 4.60 1.63 -9.68
C LEU A 270 4.26 0.18 -10.00
N TYR A 271 3.88 -0.56 -8.98
CA TYR A 271 3.34 -1.90 -9.09
C TYR A 271 1.98 -1.96 -8.43
N ALA A 272 1.04 -2.66 -9.08
CA ALA A 272 -0.28 -2.91 -8.51
C ALA A 272 -0.54 -4.42 -8.47
N GLN A 273 -0.94 -4.91 -7.31
CA GLN A 273 -1.38 -6.29 -7.16
C GLN A 273 -2.88 -6.35 -7.02
N GLN A 274 -3.51 -7.29 -7.71
CA GLN A 274 -4.91 -7.64 -7.52
C GLN A 274 -4.97 -8.95 -6.74
N THR A 275 -5.67 -8.93 -5.61
CA THR A 275 -6.02 -10.15 -4.86
C THR A 275 -7.50 -10.47 -5.05
N GLY A 276 -7.92 -11.69 -4.69
CA GLY A 276 -9.30 -12.12 -4.83
C GLY A 276 -9.43 -13.63 -4.66
N ARG A 277 -10.62 -14.16 -4.91
CA ARG A 277 -10.85 -15.60 -4.92
C ARG A 277 -10.18 -16.25 -6.12
N LEU A 278 -9.54 -17.40 -5.94
CA LEU A 278 -9.03 -18.20 -7.03
C LEU A 278 -10.11 -19.20 -7.49
N PRO A 279 -10.26 -19.43 -8.81
CA PRO A 279 -11.38 -20.24 -9.33
C PRO A 279 -11.31 -21.72 -8.94
N ASP A 280 -10.15 -22.22 -8.55
CA ASP A 280 -9.86 -23.63 -8.25
C ASP A 280 -9.15 -23.84 -6.90
N HIS A 281 -9.11 -22.79 -6.05
CA HIS A 281 -8.47 -22.79 -4.73
C HIS A 281 -9.30 -21.97 -3.74
N GLU A 282 -10.49 -22.47 -3.36
CA GLU A 282 -11.39 -21.78 -2.42
C GLU A 282 -10.80 -21.63 -1.02
N GLU A 283 -9.86 -22.51 -0.66
CA GLU A 283 -9.14 -22.50 0.62
C GLU A 283 -8.16 -21.31 0.74
N VAL A 284 -7.70 -20.76 -0.39
CA VAL A 284 -6.77 -19.63 -0.41
C VAL A 284 -7.53 -18.33 -0.22
N LYS A 285 -7.34 -17.70 0.94
CA LYS A 285 -8.10 -16.48 1.31
C LYS A 285 -7.64 -15.21 0.59
N ASN A 286 -6.32 -15.08 0.36
CA ASN A 286 -5.73 -13.90 -0.28
C ASN A 286 -5.11 -14.28 -1.63
N GLY A 287 -5.91 -14.88 -2.51
CA GLY A 287 -5.43 -15.36 -3.79
C GLY A 287 -4.86 -14.24 -4.65
N LEU A 288 -3.64 -14.40 -5.16
CA LEU A 288 -3.03 -13.44 -6.08
C LEU A 288 -3.60 -13.66 -7.48
N ARG A 289 -4.33 -12.66 -8.00
CA ARG A 289 -4.99 -12.71 -9.31
C ARG A 289 -4.13 -12.16 -10.43
N ALA A 290 -3.49 -11.01 -10.18
CA ALA A 290 -2.66 -10.35 -11.18
C ALA A 290 -1.63 -9.40 -10.54
N LEU A 291 -0.56 -9.14 -11.30
CA LEU A 291 0.39 -8.06 -11.04
C LEU A 291 0.48 -7.15 -12.25
N HIS A 292 0.48 -5.85 -12.01
CA HIS A 292 0.59 -4.81 -13.02
C HIS A 292 1.77 -3.90 -12.71
N THR A 293 2.26 -3.18 -13.72
CA THR A 293 3.26 -2.11 -13.56
C THR A 293 2.87 -0.88 -14.35
N SER A 294 3.30 0.26 -13.86
CA SER A 294 3.20 1.56 -14.53
C SER A 294 4.53 2.29 -14.44
N THR A 295 5.00 2.84 -15.54
CA THR A 295 6.23 3.66 -15.62
C THR A 295 5.93 5.15 -15.80
N ASP A 296 4.67 5.52 -15.95
CA ASP A 296 4.17 6.89 -16.17
C ASP A 296 3.39 7.45 -14.96
N GLY A 297 3.67 6.91 -13.76
CA GLY A 297 3.05 7.37 -12.52
C GLY A 297 1.60 6.90 -12.33
N GLY A 298 1.18 5.82 -12.98
CA GLY A 298 -0.15 5.24 -12.84
C GLY A 298 -1.17 5.75 -13.85
N HIS A 299 -0.76 6.46 -14.91
CA HIS A 299 -1.65 6.85 -16.00
C HIS A 299 -2.02 5.65 -16.87
N THR A 300 -1.05 4.80 -17.15
CA THR A 300 -1.27 3.54 -17.87
C THR A 300 -0.67 2.37 -17.11
N TRP A 301 -1.29 1.22 -17.26
CA TRP A 301 -0.87 -0.01 -16.60
C TRP A 301 -0.64 -1.11 -17.61
N THR A 302 0.39 -1.92 -17.36
CA THR A 302 0.67 -3.13 -18.13
C THR A 302 0.63 -4.33 -17.19
N ARG A 303 -0.14 -5.34 -17.56
CA ARG A 303 -0.20 -6.58 -16.79
C ARG A 303 1.09 -7.38 -16.98
N LEU A 304 1.77 -7.67 -15.87
CA LEU A 304 3.02 -8.46 -15.86
C LEU A 304 2.75 -9.95 -15.66
N TRP A 305 1.83 -10.26 -14.75
CA TRP A 305 1.54 -11.63 -14.34
C TRP A 305 0.05 -11.80 -14.09
N THR A 306 -0.45 -13.00 -14.30
CA THR A 306 -1.82 -13.39 -14.00
C THR A 306 -1.84 -14.80 -13.45
N TYR A 307 -2.76 -15.06 -12.53
CA TYR A 307 -2.99 -16.39 -12.00
C TYR A 307 -3.25 -17.41 -13.12
N ARG A 308 -2.63 -18.57 -12.98
CA ARG A 308 -2.87 -19.76 -13.80
C ARG A 308 -2.78 -20.98 -12.89
N ARG A 309 -3.67 -21.93 -13.09
CA ARG A 309 -3.71 -23.17 -12.32
C ARG A 309 -2.33 -23.86 -12.30
N GLY A 310 -1.88 -24.23 -11.10
CA GLY A 310 -0.59 -24.90 -10.90
C GLY A 310 0.64 -23.99 -11.05
N VAL A 311 0.45 -22.67 -11.10
CA VAL A 311 1.54 -21.70 -11.19
C VAL A 311 1.55 -20.82 -9.94
N GLU A 312 2.67 -20.84 -9.26
CA GLU A 312 2.92 -20.01 -8.06
C GLU A 312 3.38 -18.59 -8.42
N PRO A 313 3.15 -17.63 -7.50
CA PRO A 313 2.52 -17.71 -6.18
C PRO A 313 0.99 -17.78 -6.23
N LEU A 314 0.36 -18.55 -5.32
CA LEU A 314 -1.10 -18.64 -5.23
C LEU A 314 -1.71 -17.49 -4.43
N SER A 315 -1.00 -16.96 -3.44
CA SER A 315 -1.53 -15.96 -2.51
C SER A 315 -0.55 -14.82 -2.27
N SER A 316 -1.05 -13.71 -1.71
CA SER A 316 -0.25 -12.58 -1.27
C SER A 316 -0.73 -12.06 0.08
N LEU A 317 0.14 -12.08 1.08
CA LEU A 317 -0.08 -11.55 2.41
C LEU A 317 0.51 -10.13 2.51
N GLY A 318 -0.33 -9.14 2.26
CA GLY A 318 0.08 -7.74 2.22
C GLY A 318 0.59 -7.27 0.86
N ASP A 319 1.54 -6.34 0.86
CA ASP A 319 2.05 -5.69 -0.34
C ASP A 319 3.12 -6.52 -1.07
N VAL A 320 3.19 -6.42 -2.39
CA VAL A 320 4.34 -6.92 -3.13
C VAL A 320 5.57 -6.04 -2.83
N VAL A 321 6.70 -6.67 -2.51
CA VAL A 321 7.97 -5.94 -2.32
C VAL A 321 8.63 -5.72 -3.66
N ALA A 322 8.69 -4.46 -4.09
CA ALA A 322 9.41 -4.04 -5.27
C ALA A 322 10.82 -3.56 -4.86
N ALA A 323 11.79 -4.47 -4.92
CA ALA A 323 13.13 -4.25 -4.40
C ALA A 323 13.99 -3.35 -5.31
N ASP A 324 15.03 -2.73 -4.72
CA ASP A 324 15.95 -1.81 -5.41
C ASP A 324 16.80 -2.50 -6.51
N ASP A 325 16.95 -3.82 -6.46
CA ASP A 325 17.61 -4.59 -7.51
C ASP A 325 16.70 -4.92 -8.71
N GLY A 326 15.43 -4.44 -8.65
CA GLY A 326 14.40 -4.68 -9.68
C GLY A 326 13.69 -6.02 -9.51
N SER A 327 13.98 -6.79 -8.46
CA SER A 327 13.23 -8.01 -8.16
C SER A 327 11.90 -7.68 -7.50
N LEU A 328 10.92 -8.58 -7.67
CA LEU A 328 9.64 -8.55 -7.01
C LEU A 328 9.53 -9.75 -6.07
N THR A 329 9.11 -9.51 -4.85
CA THR A 329 8.90 -10.58 -3.87
C THR A 329 7.45 -10.57 -3.37
N VAL A 330 6.80 -11.73 -3.42
CA VAL A 330 5.45 -11.98 -2.90
C VAL A 330 5.56 -12.89 -1.69
N TYR A 331 4.99 -12.46 -0.59
CA TYR A 331 4.83 -13.27 0.61
C TYR A 331 3.46 -13.92 0.58
N GLY A 332 3.40 -15.23 0.39
CA GLY A 332 2.16 -15.99 0.29
C GLY A 332 1.97 -16.94 1.46
N GLU A 333 0.78 -17.50 1.62
CA GLU A 333 0.45 -18.45 2.70
C GLU A 333 1.34 -19.70 2.69
N ASN A 334 1.83 -20.09 1.52
CA ASN A 334 2.63 -21.30 1.31
C ASN A 334 4.13 -21.06 1.10
N GLY A 335 4.60 -19.81 1.24
CA GLY A 335 6.01 -19.47 1.09
C GLY A 335 6.27 -18.08 0.55
N VAL A 336 7.56 -17.75 0.38
CA VAL A 336 8.03 -16.50 -0.21
C VAL A 336 8.49 -16.76 -1.64
N TRP A 337 7.97 -15.99 -2.56
CA TRP A 337 8.19 -16.16 -3.99
C TRP A 337 8.87 -14.93 -4.57
N ARG A 338 10.00 -15.13 -5.26
CA ARG A 338 10.78 -14.03 -5.84
C ARG A 338 10.88 -14.15 -7.35
N SER A 339 10.72 -13.02 -8.02
CA SER A 339 10.94 -12.86 -9.46
C SER A 339 12.11 -11.88 -9.69
N THR A 340 13.02 -12.24 -10.61
CA THR A 340 14.11 -11.37 -11.08
C THR A 340 13.96 -11.01 -12.56
N ASP A 341 12.84 -11.42 -13.17
CA ASP A 341 12.56 -11.26 -14.60
C ASP A 341 11.28 -10.43 -14.86
N ARG A 342 10.97 -9.47 -13.97
CA ARG A 342 9.79 -8.60 -14.03
C ARG A 342 8.49 -9.40 -13.94
N ALA A 343 8.36 -10.25 -12.96
CA ALA A 343 7.22 -11.11 -12.69
C ALA A 343 6.82 -12.09 -13.81
N ARG A 344 7.69 -12.38 -14.77
CA ARG A 344 7.40 -13.42 -15.78
C ARG A 344 7.37 -14.80 -15.16
N THR A 345 8.33 -15.05 -14.24
CA THR A 345 8.40 -16.27 -13.45
C THR A 345 8.71 -15.95 -11.99
N PHE A 346 8.20 -16.80 -11.11
CA PHE A 346 8.48 -16.74 -9.68
C PHE A 346 9.17 -18.03 -9.25
N GLN A 347 10.16 -17.90 -8.39
CA GLN A 347 10.85 -19.02 -7.76
C GLN A 347 10.72 -18.91 -6.26
N ARG A 348 10.53 -20.03 -5.59
CA ARG A 348 10.47 -20.07 -4.13
C ARG A 348 11.81 -19.63 -3.55
N ALA A 349 11.79 -18.66 -2.64
CA ALA A 349 12.99 -18.21 -1.95
C ALA A 349 13.54 -19.34 -1.06
N ARG A 350 14.86 -19.51 -1.02
CA ARG A 350 15.51 -20.56 -0.22
C ARG A 350 15.23 -20.34 1.26
N GLY A 351 14.90 -21.42 1.98
CA GLY A 351 14.63 -21.36 3.42
C GLY A 351 13.25 -20.83 3.83
N SER A 352 12.40 -20.44 2.87
CA SER A 352 11.03 -20.00 3.16
C SER A 352 10.08 -21.22 3.27
N HIS A 353 10.04 -21.82 4.45
CA HIS A 353 9.08 -22.87 4.78
C HIS A 353 7.89 -22.25 5.49
N GLY A 354 6.74 -22.19 4.79
CA GLY A 354 5.53 -21.59 5.31
C GLY A 354 5.65 -20.08 5.44
N ALA A 355 4.74 -19.33 4.87
CA ALA A 355 4.74 -17.92 5.15
C ALA A 355 3.92 -17.69 6.38
N ALA A 356 4.52 -17.14 7.33
CA ALA A 356 3.84 -16.62 8.46
C ALA A 356 4.19 -15.15 8.57
N GLY A 357 3.56 -14.27 7.78
CA GLY A 357 3.82 -12.86 7.90
C GLY A 357 3.27 -12.03 6.75
N SER A 358 2.87 -10.82 7.05
CA SER A 358 2.37 -9.85 6.07
C SER A 358 3.37 -8.73 5.83
N ILE A 359 3.36 -8.18 4.62
CA ILE A 359 4.17 -7.03 4.25
C ILE A 359 3.29 -5.78 4.18
N THR A 360 3.83 -4.68 4.71
CA THR A 360 3.23 -3.35 4.57
C THR A 360 4.31 -2.35 4.16
N SER A 361 4.01 -1.52 3.18
CA SER A 361 4.83 -0.37 2.84
C SER A 361 4.68 0.71 3.92
N THR A 362 5.80 1.25 4.41
CA THR A 362 5.83 2.31 5.42
C THR A 362 6.70 3.47 4.93
N PRO A 363 6.62 4.66 5.55
CA PRO A 363 7.49 5.79 5.18
C PRO A 363 9.00 5.51 5.30
N ILE A 364 9.40 4.52 6.09
CA ILE A 364 10.81 4.17 6.31
C ILE A 364 11.24 2.85 5.65
N GLY A 365 10.38 2.25 4.84
CA GLY A 365 10.65 1.03 4.08
C GLY A 365 9.58 -0.04 4.24
N TRP A 366 9.91 -1.23 3.80
CA TRP A 366 9.05 -2.41 3.88
C TRP A 366 9.07 -3.00 5.27
N LEU A 367 7.91 -3.14 5.89
CA LEU A 367 7.73 -3.78 7.19
C LEU A 367 7.12 -5.17 6.98
N TRP A 368 7.84 -6.20 7.38
CA TRP A 368 7.30 -7.53 7.55
C TRP A 368 6.88 -7.74 9.01
N ALA A 369 5.68 -8.23 9.22
CA ALA A 369 5.13 -8.58 10.52
C ALA A 369 4.78 -10.06 10.56
N ASP A 370 5.09 -10.77 11.64
CA ASP A 370 4.67 -12.14 11.86
C ASP A 370 3.14 -12.24 11.92
N SER A 371 2.57 -13.22 11.22
CA SER A 371 1.11 -13.45 11.17
C SER A 371 0.51 -13.89 12.50
N TYR A 372 1.31 -14.42 13.39
CA TYR A 372 0.85 -14.91 14.70
C TYR A 372 0.90 -13.86 15.80
N GLY A 373 1.32 -12.63 15.48
CA GLY A 373 1.32 -11.55 16.44
C GLY A 373 2.34 -11.68 17.56
N ASN A 374 3.41 -12.46 17.35
CA ASN A 374 4.43 -12.72 18.40
C ASN A 374 5.40 -11.54 18.61
N GLY A 375 5.07 -10.37 18.10
CA GLY A 375 5.90 -9.18 18.24
C GLY A 375 7.19 -9.21 17.42
N HIS A 376 7.36 -10.14 16.49
CA HIS A 376 8.52 -10.24 15.61
C HIS A 376 8.31 -9.48 14.32
N TYR A 377 9.29 -8.65 13.97
CA TYR A 377 9.27 -7.79 12.80
C TYR A 377 10.58 -7.81 12.04
N ARG A 378 10.51 -7.46 10.76
CA ARG A 378 11.66 -7.15 9.92
C ARG A 378 11.40 -5.88 9.14
N ILE A 379 12.42 -5.05 8.98
CA ILE A 379 12.32 -3.83 8.17
C ILE A 379 13.42 -3.78 7.13
N SER A 380 13.09 -3.28 5.94
CA SER A 380 14.02 -3.13 4.84
C SER A 380 13.73 -1.87 4.04
N THR A 381 14.76 -1.06 3.75
CA THR A 381 14.64 0.11 2.86
C THR A 381 14.75 -0.25 1.39
N ASP A 382 15.45 -1.35 1.06
CA ASP A 382 15.76 -1.75 -0.30
C ASP A 382 15.01 -3.02 -0.77
N GLY A 383 14.23 -3.65 0.14
CA GLY A 383 13.52 -4.90 -0.12
C GLY A 383 14.42 -6.15 -0.20
N ILE A 384 15.73 -6.00 0.09
CA ILE A 384 16.73 -7.08 -0.02
C ILE A 384 17.35 -7.38 1.34
N HIS A 385 17.82 -6.33 2.04
CA HIS A 385 18.49 -6.44 3.31
C HIS A 385 17.53 -6.09 4.45
N TRP A 386 17.25 -7.08 5.29
CA TRP A 386 16.28 -6.99 6.35
C TRP A 386 16.95 -6.88 7.72
N GLN A 387 16.44 -5.98 8.57
CA GLN A 387 16.80 -5.87 9.97
C GLN A 387 15.69 -6.44 10.83
N GLU A 388 16.02 -7.37 11.71
CA GLU A 388 15.06 -7.98 12.64
C GLU A 388 14.97 -7.17 13.92
N PHE A 389 13.78 -7.06 14.48
CA PHE A 389 13.52 -6.46 15.79
C PHE A 389 12.25 -7.06 16.39
N THR A 390 12.10 -6.89 17.72
CA THR A 390 10.96 -7.42 18.47
C THR A 390 10.35 -6.30 19.31
N VAL A 391 9.01 -6.24 19.36
CA VAL A 391 8.26 -5.28 20.18
C VAL A 391 7.22 -6.02 21.00
N GLY A 392 7.42 -6.07 22.32
CA GLY A 392 6.68 -6.98 23.20
C GLY A 392 7.13 -8.43 23.05
N SER A 393 6.61 -9.29 23.87
CA SER A 393 6.76 -10.76 23.81
C SER A 393 5.59 -11.41 24.54
N ASP A 394 5.24 -12.62 24.13
CA ASP A 394 4.35 -13.49 24.91
C ASP A 394 4.93 -13.83 26.26
#